data_ebcea261ac537a8b203caeb7b35a5301
#
_entry.id   ebcea261ac537a8b203caeb7b35a5301
#
_cell.length_a   1.000
_cell.length_b   1.000
_cell.length_c   1.000
_cell.angle_alpha   90.00
_cell.angle_beta   90.00
_cell.angle_gamma   90.00
#
_symmetry.space_group_name_H-M   'P 1'
#
loop_
_entity.id
_entity.type
_entity.pdbx_description
1 polymer ?
#
loop_
_entity_poly.entity_id
_entity_poly.type
_entity_poly.pdbx_seq_one_letter_code
_entity_poly.pdbx_strand_id
1 'polypeptide(L)'
;MIYRNAPLIFLLVCGIILFIVYSSEDGPNGSSMNTANKPSTYKKPSYLTLNDKNKTELKTILYWNEFYGRYDTYDFGFGHEAFIEKNCPNSACFATKDRHLLPSLEMYDAIIIHIRGLPNDWPIVRSNQQRYVMLSIDAPIKLYEYKHLEKLRFNWTMTYR
;
A
#
# COMPACT_ATOMS: atom_id res chain seq x y z
N MET A 1 -4.84 27.05 0.43
CA MET A 1 -3.85 26.84 -0.64
C MET A 1 -4.24 25.54 -1.33
N ILE A 2 -4.85 25.61 -2.50
CA ILE A 2 -5.42 24.45 -3.21
C ILE A 2 -4.25 23.70 -3.87
N TYR A 3 -4.08 22.43 -3.54
CA TYR A 3 -3.04 21.55 -4.10
C TYR A 3 -3.25 21.39 -5.61
N ARG A 4 -2.51 22.15 -6.40
CA ARG A 4 -2.50 22.07 -7.88
C ARG A 4 -1.75 20.84 -8.43
N ASN A 5 -1.23 19.97 -7.56
CA ASN A 5 -0.40 18.81 -7.91
C ASN A 5 -1.05 17.45 -7.63
N ALA A 6 -2.36 17.41 -7.34
CA ALA A 6 -3.09 16.15 -7.14
C ALA A 6 -2.90 15.11 -8.27
N PRO A 7 -2.89 15.49 -9.57
CA PRO A 7 -2.70 14.52 -10.63
C PRO A 7 -1.29 13.89 -10.64
N LEU A 8 -0.26 14.63 -10.23
CA LEU A 8 1.12 14.12 -10.25
C LEU A 8 1.38 13.07 -9.16
N ILE A 9 0.85 13.32 -7.97
CA ILE A 9 0.92 12.38 -6.84
C ILE A 9 0.14 11.11 -7.18
N PHE A 10 -0.96 11.25 -7.91
CA PHE A 10 -1.81 10.14 -8.30
C PHE A 10 -1.15 9.25 -9.37
N LEU A 11 -0.43 9.83 -10.33
CA LEU A 11 0.37 9.07 -11.29
C LEU A 11 1.46 8.24 -10.59
N LEU A 12 2.02 8.73 -9.48
CA LEU A 12 2.97 7.99 -8.66
C LEU A 12 2.29 6.78 -7.98
N VAL A 13 1.09 6.92 -7.45
CA VAL A 13 0.34 5.79 -6.86
C VAL A 13 0.03 4.73 -7.92
N CYS A 14 -0.46 5.14 -9.08
CA CYS A 14 -0.72 4.22 -10.18
C CYS A 14 0.56 3.54 -10.70
N GLY A 15 1.69 4.26 -10.75
CA GLY A 15 2.98 3.72 -11.15
C GLY A 15 3.52 2.67 -10.16
N ILE A 16 3.36 2.90 -8.87
CA ILE A 16 3.76 1.95 -7.82
C ILE A 16 2.91 0.68 -7.88
N ILE A 17 1.63 0.81 -8.17
CA ILE A 17 0.73 -0.33 -8.34
C ILE A 17 1.17 -1.20 -9.53
N LEU A 18 1.59 -0.59 -10.63
CA LEU A 18 2.20 -1.33 -11.76
C LEU A 18 3.41 -2.14 -11.29
N PHE A 19 4.26 -1.55 -10.44
CA PHE A 19 5.43 -2.23 -9.89
C PHE A 19 5.05 -3.38 -8.93
N ILE A 20 3.99 -3.22 -8.11
CA ILE A 20 3.49 -4.29 -7.22
C ILE A 20 3.04 -5.51 -8.03
N VAL A 21 2.38 -5.30 -9.15
CA VAL A 21 1.89 -6.39 -9.99
C VAL A 21 3.04 -7.04 -10.78
N TYR A 22 3.98 -6.24 -11.29
CA TYR A 22 5.12 -6.75 -12.08
C TYR A 22 6.18 -7.46 -11.23
N SER A 23 6.44 -6.99 -10.00
CA SER A 23 7.49 -7.58 -9.13
C SER A 23 7.05 -8.87 -8.43
N SER A 24 5.81 -9.33 -8.61
CA SER A 24 5.38 -10.62 -8.06
C SER A 24 5.81 -11.82 -8.91
N GLU A 25 6.39 -11.60 -10.09
CA GLU A 25 6.78 -12.69 -10.99
C GLU A 25 8.26 -13.08 -10.94
N ASP A 26 9.16 -12.18 -10.47
CA ASP A 26 10.60 -12.47 -10.49
C ASP A 26 11.27 -12.16 -9.15
N GLY A 27 11.43 -13.16 -8.30
CA GLY A 27 12.27 -13.10 -7.10
C GLY A 27 13.43 -14.08 -7.16
N PRO A 28 14.71 -13.62 -7.14
CA PRO A 28 15.85 -14.55 -7.05
C PRO A 28 15.91 -15.19 -5.65
N ASN A 29 16.22 -16.47 -5.63
CA ASN A 29 16.51 -17.32 -4.48
C ASN A 29 17.48 -16.64 -3.50
N GLY A 30 17.02 -16.36 -2.28
CA GLY A 30 17.83 -15.88 -1.17
C GLY A 30 17.32 -16.44 0.14
N SER A 31 18.09 -17.40 0.66
CA SER A 31 18.19 -17.96 2.02
C SER A 31 17.01 -17.85 2.98
N SER A 32 16.52 -19.03 3.32
CA SER A 32 15.69 -19.47 4.44
C SER A 32 15.72 -18.56 5.67
N MET A 33 14.65 -17.78 5.83
CA MET A 33 14.12 -17.36 7.12
C MET A 33 12.66 -17.79 7.14
N ASN A 34 12.22 -18.37 8.27
CA ASN A 34 10.92 -18.97 8.49
C ASN A 34 9.78 -18.25 7.77
N THR A 35 9.36 -18.83 6.67
CA THR A 35 8.23 -18.38 5.87
C THR A 35 6.97 -18.62 6.69
N ALA A 36 6.39 -17.54 7.25
CA ALA A 36 4.99 -17.58 7.62
C ALA A 36 4.21 -17.82 6.31
N ASN A 37 3.89 -19.08 6.05
CA ASN A 37 3.07 -19.48 4.93
C ASN A 37 1.74 -18.73 5.02
N LYS A 38 1.39 -17.95 4.00
CA LYS A 38 0.05 -17.43 3.81
C LYS A 38 -0.89 -18.63 4.02
N PRO A 39 -1.84 -18.59 4.95
CA PRO A 39 -2.71 -19.74 5.22
C PRO A 39 -3.41 -20.11 3.92
N SER A 40 -3.15 -21.33 3.44
CA SER A 40 -3.55 -21.83 2.12
C SER A 40 -5.06 -21.99 1.94
N THR A 41 -5.85 -21.75 2.98
CA THR A 41 -7.30 -21.99 3.01
C THR A 41 -8.15 -20.72 3.06
N TYR A 42 -7.55 -19.53 3.18
CA TYR A 42 -8.36 -18.31 3.22
C TYR A 42 -8.77 -17.88 1.81
N LYS A 43 -10.08 -17.91 1.57
CA LYS A 43 -10.68 -17.35 0.35
C LYS A 43 -10.95 -15.87 0.57
N LYS A 44 -10.36 -15.01 -0.25
CA LYS A 44 -10.68 -13.58 -0.24
C LYS A 44 -12.19 -13.37 -0.39
N PRO A 45 -12.78 -12.35 0.28
CA PRO A 45 -14.17 -11.98 0.09
C PRO A 45 -14.48 -11.72 -1.39
N SER A 46 -15.69 -12.05 -1.82
CA SER A 46 -16.09 -11.93 -3.23
C SER A 46 -15.99 -10.52 -3.78
N TYR A 47 -16.16 -9.49 -2.96
CA TYR A 47 -16.01 -8.09 -3.37
C TYR A 47 -14.53 -7.69 -3.65
N LEU A 48 -13.56 -8.52 -3.27
CA LEU A 48 -12.15 -8.37 -3.63
C LEU A 48 -11.76 -9.20 -4.87
N THR A 49 -12.75 -9.65 -5.63
CA THR A 49 -12.55 -10.39 -6.87
C THR A 49 -13.40 -9.74 -7.95
N LEU A 50 -12.78 -9.32 -9.04
CA LEU A 50 -13.50 -8.79 -10.20
C LEU A 50 -14.31 -9.92 -10.82
N ASN A 51 -15.54 -9.60 -11.21
CA ASN A 51 -16.40 -10.54 -11.93
C ASN A 51 -16.09 -10.53 -13.45
N ASP A 52 -14.82 -10.57 -13.78
CA ASP A 52 -14.32 -10.71 -15.14
C ASP A 52 -14.15 -12.19 -15.54
N LYS A 53 -13.80 -12.43 -16.79
CA LYS A 53 -13.61 -13.81 -17.33
C LYS A 53 -12.56 -14.60 -16.54
N ASN A 54 -11.58 -13.90 -15.94
CA ASN A 54 -10.44 -14.49 -15.25
C ASN A 54 -10.63 -14.54 -13.74
N LYS A 55 -11.73 -13.98 -13.19
CA LYS A 55 -11.95 -13.82 -11.74
C LYS A 55 -10.74 -13.19 -11.05
N THR A 56 -10.26 -12.08 -11.59
CA THR A 56 -9.06 -11.39 -11.12
C THR A 56 -9.20 -10.95 -9.68
N GLU A 57 -8.32 -11.41 -8.80
CA GLU A 57 -8.26 -10.96 -7.41
C GLU A 57 -7.64 -9.57 -7.35
N LEU A 58 -8.31 -8.66 -6.61
CA LEU A 58 -7.81 -7.32 -6.38
C LEU A 58 -6.61 -7.34 -5.43
N LYS A 59 -5.59 -6.56 -5.74
CA LYS A 59 -4.51 -6.27 -4.81
C LYS A 59 -5.00 -5.36 -3.69
N THR A 60 -4.77 -5.76 -2.45
CA THR A 60 -5.28 -5.04 -1.28
C THR A 60 -4.22 -4.13 -0.70
N ILE A 61 -4.58 -2.86 -0.56
CA ILE A 61 -3.71 -1.79 -0.06
C ILE A 61 -4.30 -1.24 1.22
N LEU A 62 -3.54 -1.27 2.30
CA LEU A 62 -3.93 -0.70 3.58
C LEU A 62 -3.24 0.65 3.80
N TYR A 63 -4.01 1.70 4.04
CA TYR A 63 -3.50 2.94 4.59
C TYR A 63 -3.37 2.80 6.11
N TRP A 64 -2.14 2.86 6.62
CA TRP A 64 -1.85 2.55 8.01
C TRP A 64 -2.29 3.63 8.99
N ASN A 65 -2.01 4.87 8.66
CA ASN A 65 -2.27 6.03 9.51
C ASN A 65 -2.88 7.18 8.72
N GLU A 66 -3.21 8.26 9.42
CA GLU A 66 -3.77 9.47 8.83
C GLU A 66 -2.87 10.10 7.77
N PHE A 67 -3.50 10.77 6.83
CA PHE A 67 -2.82 11.66 5.90
C PHE A 67 -3.10 13.11 6.28
N TYR A 68 -2.12 13.79 6.89
CA TYR A 68 -2.25 15.17 7.39
C TYR A 68 -3.46 15.40 8.31
N GLY A 69 -3.65 14.52 9.28
CA GLY A 69 -4.75 14.61 10.25
C GLY A 69 -6.13 14.26 9.69
N ARG A 70 -6.20 13.66 8.50
CA ARG A 70 -7.45 13.25 7.86
C ARG A 70 -7.53 11.74 7.76
N TYR A 71 -8.54 11.17 8.42
CA TYR A 71 -8.85 9.74 8.33
C TYR A 71 -9.88 9.40 7.26
N ASP A 72 -10.69 10.38 6.90
CA ASP A 72 -11.86 10.19 6.04
C ASP A 72 -11.51 10.17 4.56
N THR A 73 -10.43 10.85 4.21
CA THR A 73 -9.99 10.91 2.81
C THR A 73 -8.48 10.92 2.73
N TYR A 74 -7.92 9.80 2.35
CA TYR A 74 -6.70 9.89 1.57
C TYR A 74 -7.11 10.53 0.23
N ASP A 75 -6.37 11.52 -0.24
CA ASP A 75 -6.66 12.17 -1.54
C ASP A 75 -6.62 11.16 -2.71
N PHE A 76 -6.16 9.95 -2.45
CA PHE A 76 -6.12 8.83 -3.39
C PHE A 76 -7.44 8.06 -3.46
N GLY A 77 -8.32 8.19 -2.46
CA GLY A 77 -9.60 7.49 -2.37
C GLY A 77 -9.51 6.09 -1.76
N PHE A 78 -10.67 5.48 -1.59
CA PHE A 78 -10.85 4.14 -1.06
C PHE A 78 -11.60 3.25 -2.05
N GLY A 79 -11.58 1.94 -1.80
CA GLY A 79 -12.26 0.96 -2.64
C GLY A 79 -11.50 0.67 -3.92
N HIS A 80 -12.20 0.03 -4.84
CA HIS A 80 -11.72 -0.26 -6.19
C HIS A 80 -11.98 0.91 -7.15
N GLU A 81 -13.10 1.61 -6.94
CA GLU A 81 -13.58 2.71 -7.78
C GLU A 81 -12.56 3.84 -7.89
N ALA A 82 -11.82 4.12 -6.82
CA ALA A 82 -10.79 5.15 -6.80
C ALA A 82 -9.73 4.96 -7.90
N PHE A 83 -9.41 3.72 -8.24
CA PHE A 83 -8.43 3.40 -9.29
C PHE A 83 -9.02 3.54 -10.70
N ILE A 84 -10.31 3.25 -10.84
CA ILE A 84 -11.05 3.41 -12.11
C ILE A 84 -11.24 4.89 -12.42
N GLU A 85 -11.78 5.66 -11.48
CA GLU A 85 -12.08 7.08 -11.63
C GLU A 85 -10.85 7.92 -11.96
N LYS A 86 -9.69 7.48 -11.46
CA LYS A 86 -8.42 8.15 -11.70
C LYS A 86 -7.67 7.62 -12.92
N ASN A 87 -8.28 6.73 -13.69
CA ASN A 87 -7.70 6.12 -14.89
C ASN A 87 -6.32 5.49 -14.64
N CYS A 88 -6.16 4.78 -13.51
CA CYS A 88 -4.92 4.05 -13.25
C CYS A 88 -4.69 2.98 -14.32
N PRO A 89 -3.49 2.88 -14.89
CA PRO A 89 -3.16 1.87 -15.92
C PRO A 89 -3.43 0.44 -15.43
N ASN A 90 -3.26 0.19 -14.13
CA ASN A 90 -3.69 -1.02 -13.46
C ASN A 90 -4.71 -0.67 -12.38
N SER A 91 -5.96 -0.99 -12.63
CA SER A 91 -7.05 -0.74 -11.68
C SER A 91 -7.40 -1.94 -10.81
N ALA A 92 -6.73 -3.10 -10.96
CA ALA A 92 -7.01 -4.31 -10.20
C ALA A 92 -6.55 -4.21 -8.74
N CYS A 93 -6.96 -3.14 -8.06
CA CYS A 93 -6.57 -2.81 -6.70
C CYS A 93 -7.77 -2.41 -5.85
N PHE A 94 -7.65 -2.56 -4.54
CA PHE A 94 -8.63 -2.16 -3.54
C PHE A 94 -7.90 -1.49 -2.38
N ALA A 95 -8.19 -0.22 -2.11
CA ALA A 95 -7.58 0.53 -1.01
C ALA A 95 -8.53 0.65 0.18
N THR A 96 -8.00 0.53 1.39
CA THR A 96 -8.78 0.61 2.62
C THR A 96 -7.96 1.18 3.77
N LYS A 97 -8.65 1.72 4.78
CA LYS A 97 -8.08 2.02 6.10
C LYS A 97 -8.49 0.99 7.16
N ASP A 98 -9.36 0.07 6.81
CA ASP A 98 -9.85 -0.96 7.73
C ASP A 98 -8.79 -2.06 7.89
N ARG A 99 -8.15 -2.10 9.05
CA ARG A 99 -7.14 -3.10 9.41
C ARG A 99 -7.72 -4.49 9.65
N HIS A 100 -9.04 -4.59 9.76
CA HIS A 100 -9.78 -5.83 10.01
C HIS A 100 -10.52 -6.37 8.78
N LEU A 101 -10.35 -5.71 7.62
CA LEU A 101 -10.92 -6.17 6.36
C LEU A 101 -10.47 -7.60 6.01
N LEU A 102 -9.21 -7.91 6.30
CA LEU A 102 -8.62 -9.24 6.14
C LEU A 102 -8.30 -9.84 7.52
N PRO A 103 -8.29 -11.17 7.65
CA PRO A 103 -8.06 -11.86 8.92
C PRO A 103 -6.74 -11.53 9.60
N SER A 104 -5.72 -11.14 8.84
CA SER A 104 -4.44 -10.68 9.39
C SER A 104 -3.82 -9.59 8.54
N LEU A 105 -2.96 -8.77 9.16
CA LEU A 105 -2.25 -7.69 8.47
C LEU A 105 -1.30 -8.20 7.38
N GLU A 106 -0.76 -9.39 7.53
CA GLU A 106 0.14 -10.03 6.57
C GLU A 106 -0.51 -10.36 5.23
N MET A 107 -1.84 -10.38 5.21
CA MET A 107 -2.62 -10.72 4.01
C MET A 107 -2.84 -9.55 3.07
N TYR A 108 -2.58 -8.31 3.52
CA TYR A 108 -2.57 -7.15 2.62
C TYR A 108 -1.36 -7.22 1.69
N ASP A 109 -1.56 -6.93 0.42
CA ASP A 109 -0.46 -6.92 -0.57
C ASP A 109 0.49 -5.74 -0.33
N ALA A 110 -0.05 -4.59 0.11
CA ALA A 110 0.76 -3.43 0.49
C ALA A 110 0.21 -2.69 1.72
N ILE A 111 1.11 -2.08 2.48
CA ILE A 111 0.78 -1.14 3.57
C ILE A 111 1.45 0.19 3.27
N ILE A 112 0.67 1.24 3.14
CA ILE A 112 1.15 2.61 2.94
C ILE A 112 1.19 3.30 4.29
N ILE A 113 2.36 3.83 4.65
CA ILE A 113 2.60 4.50 5.92
C ILE A 113 3.02 5.93 5.64
N HIS A 114 2.19 6.87 6.04
CA HIS A 114 2.51 8.28 5.98
C HIS A 114 3.44 8.65 7.13
N ILE A 115 4.61 9.18 6.82
CA ILE A 115 5.66 9.39 7.81
C ILE A 115 5.42 10.57 8.76
N ARG A 116 4.56 11.52 8.39
CA ARG A 116 4.16 12.60 9.28
C ARG A 116 3.09 12.10 10.27
N GLY A 117 3.30 12.32 11.56
CA GLY A 117 2.39 11.83 12.60
C GLY A 117 2.44 10.32 12.76
N LEU A 118 3.66 9.77 12.75
CA LEU A 118 3.88 8.34 12.92
C LEU A 118 3.24 7.82 14.20
N PRO A 119 2.34 6.85 14.11
CA PRO A 119 1.79 6.21 15.28
C PRO A 119 2.86 5.36 15.99
N ASN A 120 2.69 5.15 17.28
CA ASN A 120 3.56 4.23 18.04
C ASN A 120 3.25 2.76 17.75
N ASP A 121 2.14 2.49 17.08
CA ASP A 121 1.66 1.14 16.74
C ASP A 121 2.10 0.74 15.32
N TRP A 122 3.28 0.19 15.20
CA TRP A 122 3.78 -0.30 13.92
C TRP A 122 3.28 -1.71 13.60
N PRO A 123 3.05 -2.03 12.31
CA PRO A 123 2.80 -3.42 11.94
C PRO A 123 4.08 -4.23 12.16
N ILE A 124 4.07 -5.08 13.20
CA ILE A 124 5.26 -5.85 13.64
C ILE A 124 5.47 -7.09 12.76
N VAL A 125 4.37 -7.69 12.31
CA VAL A 125 4.40 -8.94 11.55
C VAL A 125 4.20 -8.64 10.07
N ARG A 126 5.05 -9.23 9.23
CA ARG A 126 5.09 -8.95 7.80
C ARG A 126 5.34 -10.21 7.00
N SER A 127 4.59 -10.43 5.93
CA SER A 127 4.89 -11.49 4.98
C SER A 127 6.00 -11.05 3.99
N ASN A 128 6.73 -12.00 3.42
CA ASN A 128 7.78 -11.73 2.44
C ASN A 128 7.25 -11.08 1.15
N GLN A 129 5.99 -11.34 0.83
CA GLN A 129 5.33 -10.79 -0.37
C GLN A 129 4.71 -9.41 -0.13
N GLN A 130 4.52 -9.00 1.12
CA GLN A 130 3.92 -7.73 1.48
C GLN A 130 4.90 -6.56 1.23
N ARG A 131 4.40 -5.48 0.68
CA ARG A 131 5.17 -4.26 0.42
C ARG A 131 4.83 -3.17 1.41
N TYR A 132 5.86 -2.66 2.09
CA TYR A 132 5.76 -1.46 2.92
C TYR A 132 6.18 -0.26 2.11
N VAL A 133 5.30 0.71 2.00
CA VAL A 133 5.47 1.90 1.18
C VAL A 133 5.52 3.13 2.09
N MET A 134 6.64 3.83 2.08
CA MET A 134 6.77 5.10 2.78
C MET A 134 6.12 6.21 1.95
N LEU A 135 5.13 6.89 2.50
CA LEU A 135 4.51 8.05 1.89
C LEU A 135 5.03 9.33 2.54
N SER A 136 5.61 10.22 1.75
CA SER A 136 6.02 11.56 2.19
C SER A 136 5.89 12.56 1.05
N ILE A 137 5.15 13.62 1.30
CA ILE A 137 5.10 14.79 0.42
C ILE A 137 5.82 16.00 1.03
N ASP A 138 6.57 15.77 2.12
CA ASP A 138 7.39 16.78 2.76
C ASP A 138 8.75 16.93 2.07
N ALA A 139 9.33 18.12 2.18
CA ALA A 139 10.70 18.34 1.72
C ALA A 139 11.69 17.42 2.45
N PRO A 140 12.74 16.92 1.77
CA PRO A 140 13.71 15.98 2.36
C PRO A 140 14.32 16.44 3.68
N ILE A 141 14.49 17.73 3.87
CA ILE A 141 15.03 18.29 5.13
C ILE A 141 14.16 18.00 6.35
N LYS A 142 12.86 17.78 6.15
CA LYS A 142 11.93 17.38 7.23
C LYS A 142 12.09 15.92 7.63
N LEU A 143 12.71 15.09 6.79
CA LEU A 143 12.89 13.67 7.05
C LEU A 143 13.94 13.38 8.14
N TYR A 144 14.85 14.31 8.42
CA TYR A 144 15.86 14.15 9.46
C TYR A 144 15.26 13.99 10.87
N GLU A 145 14.02 14.41 11.08
CA GLU A 145 13.31 14.26 12.34
C GLU A 145 12.89 12.80 12.62
N TYR A 146 12.92 11.94 11.59
CA TYR A 146 12.37 10.58 11.63
C TYR A 146 13.44 9.48 11.64
N LYS A 147 14.40 9.57 12.57
CA LYS A 147 15.51 8.61 12.73
C LYS A 147 15.08 7.16 12.95
N HIS A 148 13.80 6.93 13.24
CA HIS A 148 13.27 5.57 13.52
C HIS A 148 12.78 4.84 12.25
N LEU A 149 12.76 5.49 11.09
CA LEU A 149 12.28 4.91 9.84
C LEU A 149 13.09 3.71 9.37
N GLU A 150 14.36 3.63 9.74
CA GLU A 150 15.25 2.50 9.39
C GLU A 150 14.72 1.16 9.90
N LYS A 151 14.01 1.17 11.04
CA LYS A 151 13.44 -0.04 11.65
C LYS A 151 12.31 -0.65 10.82
N LEU A 152 11.66 0.15 9.98
CA LEU A 152 10.48 -0.28 9.23
C LEU A 152 10.80 -1.01 7.93
N ARG A 153 12.03 -0.95 7.46
CA ARG A 153 12.49 -1.63 6.24
C ARG A 153 11.50 -1.44 5.08
N PHE A 154 11.24 -0.21 4.72
CA PHE A 154 10.39 0.09 3.55
C PHE A 154 10.95 -0.55 2.28
N ASN A 155 10.04 -1.07 1.46
CA ASN A 155 10.39 -1.59 0.13
C ASN A 155 10.42 -0.46 -0.90
N TRP A 156 9.47 0.50 -0.75
CA TRP A 156 9.28 1.57 -1.70
C TRP A 156 9.00 2.89 -1.00
N THR A 157 9.23 3.97 -1.74
CA THR A 157 8.96 5.33 -1.30
C THR A 157 8.03 6.02 -2.30
N MET A 158 7.04 6.72 -1.79
CA MET A 158 6.17 7.64 -2.50
C MET A 158 6.50 9.05 -2.03
N THR A 159 7.24 9.78 -2.84
CA THR A 159 7.64 11.16 -2.55
C THR A 159 7.32 12.06 -3.73
N TYR A 160 7.23 13.37 -3.50
CA TYR A 160 7.14 14.30 -4.61
C TYR A 160 8.56 14.60 -5.17
N ARG A 161 8.62 14.88 -6.43
CA ARG A 161 9.79 15.50 -7.08
C ARG A 161 9.33 16.70 -7.91
#